data_7a52cd24b9bacbcbd18b319d5cabfc10
#
_entry.id   7a52cd24b9bacbcbd18b319d5cabfc10
#
_cell.length_a   1.000
_cell.length_b   1.000
_cell.length_c   1.000
_cell.angle_alpha   90.00
_cell.angle_beta   90.00
_cell.angle_gamma   90.00
#
_symmetry.space_group_name_H-M   'P 1'
#
loop_
_entity.id
_entity.type
_entity.pdbx_description
1 polymer ?
#
loop_
_entity_poly.entity_id
_entity_poly.type
_entity_poly.pdbx_seq_one_letter_code
_entity_poly.pdbx_strand_id
1 'polypeptide(L)'
;MAVAVFNQMSYCLPSSEEVVVAIYKVLHKYVTIDTQHKLREEVLRELRAWDSNYTVSEGRVRALAARANFVHIVIHPREGSREVGQCPVCGGDLRRLKNLSLWGKEVTIGYACETCSYKGGMKQRVPTRYVFHLDE
;
A
#
# COMPACT_ATOMS: atom_id res chain seq x y z
N MET A 1 4.22 17.70 -34.23
CA MET A 1 4.15 18.06 -32.81
C MET A 1 5.29 17.41 -32.04
N ALA A 2 6.24 18.22 -31.65
CA ALA A 2 7.42 17.75 -30.95
C ALA A 2 7.09 17.08 -29.62
N VAL A 3 6.05 17.55 -28.97
CA VAL A 3 5.61 16.99 -27.66
C VAL A 3 5.20 15.54 -27.81
N ALA A 4 4.55 15.16 -28.88
CA ALA A 4 4.14 13.78 -29.09
C ALA A 4 5.33 12.84 -29.23
N VAL A 5 6.43 13.33 -29.82
CA VAL A 5 7.64 12.51 -29.95
C VAL A 5 8.25 12.20 -28.60
N PHE A 6 8.30 13.18 -27.69
CA PHE A 6 8.80 12.95 -26.34
C PHE A 6 7.92 11.99 -25.57
N ASN A 7 6.60 12.10 -25.72
CA ASN A 7 5.67 11.23 -25.01
C ASN A 7 5.78 9.77 -25.45
N GLN A 8 6.21 9.52 -26.66
CA GLN A 8 6.45 8.15 -27.13
C GLN A 8 7.61 7.47 -26.44
N MET A 9 8.58 8.25 -25.99
CA MET A 9 9.78 7.74 -25.36
C MET A 9 9.67 7.65 -23.84
N SER A 10 8.69 8.30 -23.26
CA SER A 10 8.52 8.35 -21.82
C SER A 10 7.23 7.66 -21.40
N TYR A 11 7.28 7.10 -20.21
CA TYR A 11 6.09 6.55 -19.58
C TYR A 11 5.32 7.69 -18.91
N CYS A 12 4.02 7.48 -18.72
CA CYS A 12 3.15 8.41 -17.99
C CYS A 12 2.78 7.83 -16.65
N LEU A 13 2.62 8.71 -15.67
CA LEU A 13 2.14 8.30 -14.35
C LEU A 13 0.66 8.64 -14.23
N PRO A 14 -0.18 7.65 -13.92
CA PRO A 14 -1.60 7.93 -13.70
C PRO A 14 -1.80 8.69 -12.40
N SER A 15 -2.93 9.39 -12.30
CA SER A 15 -3.30 10.06 -11.04
C SER A 15 -3.64 9.02 -9.97
N SER A 16 -3.61 9.44 -8.71
CA SER A 16 -4.01 8.55 -7.61
C SER A 16 -5.44 8.06 -7.76
N GLU A 17 -6.34 8.91 -8.23
CA GLU A 17 -7.74 8.54 -8.46
C GLU A 17 -7.87 7.46 -9.52
N GLU A 18 -7.12 7.59 -10.61
CA GLU A 18 -7.11 6.58 -11.67
C GLU A 18 -6.60 5.23 -11.16
N VAL A 19 -5.55 5.24 -10.35
CA VAL A 19 -5.02 4.01 -9.76
C VAL A 19 -6.04 3.38 -8.83
N VAL A 20 -6.69 4.17 -7.99
CA VAL A 20 -7.71 3.67 -7.06
C VAL A 20 -8.89 3.06 -7.81
N VAL A 21 -9.35 3.70 -8.88
CA VAL A 21 -10.42 3.14 -9.71
C VAL A 21 -10.00 1.81 -10.33
N ALA A 22 -8.76 1.71 -10.79
CA ALA A 22 -8.24 0.47 -11.36
C ALA A 22 -8.16 -0.64 -10.30
N ILE A 23 -7.72 -0.31 -9.08
CA ILE A 23 -7.70 -1.25 -7.97
C ILE A 23 -9.12 -1.76 -7.67
N TYR A 24 -10.09 -0.87 -7.63
CA TYR A 24 -11.48 -1.22 -7.39
C TYR A 24 -11.99 -2.23 -8.43
N LYS A 25 -11.75 -1.96 -9.71
CA LYS A 25 -12.15 -2.86 -10.79
C LYS A 25 -11.49 -4.23 -10.68
N VAL A 26 -10.20 -4.25 -10.39
CA VAL A 26 -9.46 -5.50 -10.25
C VAL A 26 -9.98 -6.34 -9.09
N LEU A 27 -10.22 -5.72 -7.94
CA LEU A 27 -10.71 -6.45 -6.77
C LEU A 27 -12.16 -6.90 -6.92
N HIS A 28 -12.98 -6.17 -7.67
CA HIS A 28 -14.32 -6.64 -8.01
C HIS A 28 -14.28 -7.87 -8.90
N LYS A 29 -13.26 -7.97 -9.75
CA LYS A 29 -13.10 -9.11 -10.65
C LYS A 29 -12.56 -10.35 -9.93
N TYR A 30 -11.56 -10.17 -9.07
CA TYR A 30 -10.86 -11.29 -8.43
C TYR A 30 -11.23 -11.52 -6.97
N VAL A 31 -11.78 -10.53 -6.30
CA VAL A 31 -12.13 -10.50 -4.87
C VAL A 31 -10.91 -10.56 -3.95
N THR A 32 -9.98 -11.47 -4.24
CA THR A 32 -8.74 -11.62 -3.47
C THR A 32 -7.55 -11.73 -4.41
N ILE A 33 -6.48 -10.99 -4.10
CA ILE A 33 -5.20 -11.08 -4.81
C ILE A 33 -4.12 -11.31 -3.75
N ASP A 34 -3.34 -12.35 -3.94
CA ASP A 34 -2.44 -12.89 -2.91
C ASP A 34 -1.00 -12.37 -2.96
N THR A 35 -0.69 -11.46 -3.89
CA THR A 35 0.63 -10.82 -3.96
C THR A 35 0.49 -9.40 -4.47
N GLN A 36 1.41 -8.50 -4.03
CA GLN A 36 1.39 -7.13 -4.56
C GLN A 36 1.86 -7.08 -6.02
N HIS A 37 2.72 -8.00 -6.41
CA HIS A 37 3.16 -8.10 -7.81
C HIS A 37 1.97 -8.37 -8.74
N LYS A 38 1.14 -9.33 -8.38
CA LYS A 38 -0.06 -9.66 -9.15
C LYS A 38 -1.05 -8.51 -9.18
N LEU A 39 -1.23 -7.83 -8.04
CA LEU A 39 -2.11 -6.66 -7.99
C LEU A 39 -1.61 -5.57 -8.93
N ARG A 40 -0.32 -5.28 -8.90
CA ARG A 40 0.27 -4.29 -9.81
C ARG A 40 0.07 -4.68 -11.27
N GLU A 41 0.31 -5.95 -11.62
CA GLU A 41 0.14 -6.42 -13.00
C GLU A 41 -1.29 -6.24 -13.50
N GLU A 42 -2.28 -6.60 -12.68
CA GLU A 42 -3.68 -6.47 -13.04
C GLU A 42 -4.13 -5.01 -13.11
N VAL A 43 -3.65 -4.18 -12.17
CA VAL A 43 -3.92 -2.74 -12.18
C VAL A 43 -3.33 -2.08 -13.42
N LEU A 44 -2.09 -2.46 -13.79
CA LEU A 44 -1.49 -1.95 -15.03
C LEU A 44 -2.30 -2.30 -16.26
N ARG A 45 -2.82 -3.51 -16.31
CA ARG A 45 -3.66 -3.94 -17.43
C ARG A 45 -4.89 -3.06 -17.57
N GLU A 46 -5.53 -2.71 -16.46
CA GLU A 46 -6.66 -1.78 -16.46
C GLU A 46 -6.25 -0.37 -16.86
N LEU A 47 -5.15 0.13 -16.31
CA LEU A 47 -4.67 1.47 -16.61
C LEU A 47 -4.26 1.62 -18.08
N ARG A 48 -3.62 0.61 -18.64
CA ARG A 48 -3.15 0.64 -20.03
C ARG A 48 -4.29 0.50 -21.04
N ALA A 49 -5.47 0.11 -20.60
CA ALA A 49 -6.66 0.19 -21.43
C ALA A 49 -7.07 1.64 -21.69
N TRP A 50 -6.71 2.57 -20.80
CA TRP A 50 -6.96 4.00 -20.98
C TRP A 50 -5.80 4.71 -21.66
N ASP A 51 -4.56 4.36 -21.28
CA ASP A 51 -3.35 4.94 -21.85
C ASP A 51 -2.25 3.88 -21.79
N SER A 52 -1.80 3.43 -22.95
CA SER A 52 -0.78 2.38 -23.05
C SER A 52 0.57 2.75 -22.46
N ASN A 53 0.81 4.04 -22.21
CA ASN A 53 2.05 4.53 -21.64
C ASN A 53 2.02 4.61 -20.10
N TYR A 54 0.88 4.34 -19.50
CA TYR A 54 0.78 4.36 -18.03
C TYR A 54 1.64 3.28 -17.40
N THR A 55 2.31 3.67 -16.33
CA THR A 55 3.06 2.74 -15.46
C THR A 55 2.86 3.15 -14.01
N VAL A 56 3.00 2.19 -13.12
CA VAL A 56 2.86 2.42 -11.68
C VAL A 56 3.72 1.40 -10.94
N SER A 57 4.34 1.82 -9.84
CA SER A 57 5.16 0.93 -9.02
C SER A 57 4.30 0.08 -8.09
N GLU A 58 4.84 -1.06 -7.67
CA GLU A 58 4.17 -1.92 -6.69
C GLU A 58 3.93 -1.18 -5.38
N GLY A 59 4.91 -0.39 -4.94
CA GLY A 59 4.78 0.39 -3.71
C GLY A 59 3.66 1.42 -3.77
N ARG A 60 3.51 2.09 -4.89
CA ARG A 60 2.42 3.07 -5.05
C ARG A 60 1.05 2.39 -5.06
N VAL A 61 0.93 1.27 -5.77
CA VAL A 61 -0.32 0.49 -5.79
C VAL A 61 -0.67 0.03 -4.38
N ARG A 62 0.31 -0.52 -3.65
CA ARG A 62 0.10 -0.97 -2.28
C ARG A 62 -0.33 0.18 -1.37
N ALA A 63 0.36 1.31 -1.43
CA ALA A 63 0.05 2.46 -0.59
C ALA A 63 -1.36 3.00 -0.83
N LEU A 64 -1.76 3.11 -2.09
CA LEU A 64 -3.09 3.58 -2.44
C LEU A 64 -4.17 2.55 -2.06
N ALA A 65 -3.89 1.26 -2.22
CA ALA A 65 -4.79 0.21 -1.77
C ALA A 65 -4.98 0.24 -0.25
N ALA A 66 -3.90 0.46 0.49
CA ALA A 66 -3.96 0.52 1.95
C ALA A 66 -4.79 1.69 2.45
N ARG A 67 -4.84 2.78 1.71
CA ARG A 67 -5.61 3.97 2.06
C ARG A 67 -7.05 3.92 1.57
N ALA A 68 -7.37 2.99 0.69
CA ALA A 68 -8.72 2.83 0.16
C ALA A 68 -9.60 2.13 1.18
N ASN A 69 -10.81 2.64 1.36
CA ASN A 69 -11.74 2.10 2.36
C ASN A 69 -12.42 0.79 1.94
N PHE A 70 -12.26 0.38 0.69
CA PHE A 70 -12.84 -0.87 0.18
C PHE A 70 -11.82 -2.02 0.11
N VAL A 71 -10.61 -1.81 0.58
CA VAL A 71 -9.54 -2.82 0.55
C VAL A 71 -9.14 -3.21 1.96
N HIS A 72 -9.12 -4.51 2.23
CA HIS A 72 -8.55 -5.07 3.44
C HIS A 72 -7.24 -5.79 3.09
N ILE A 73 -6.15 -5.42 3.76
CA ILE A 73 -4.84 -6.00 3.50
C ILE A 73 -4.42 -6.88 4.67
N VAL A 74 -4.13 -8.15 4.37
CA VAL A 74 -3.53 -9.05 5.33
C VAL A 74 -2.03 -9.07 5.07
N ILE A 75 -1.25 -8.82 6.10
CA ILE A 75 0.21 -8.71 6.02
C ILE A 75 0.84 -9.95 6.64
N HIS A 76 1.76 -10.57 5.90
CA HIS A 76 2.55 -11.69 6.39
C HIS A 76 3.96 -11.17 6.69
N PRO A 77 4.27 -10.86 7.95
CA PRO A 77 5.55 -10.28 8.31
C PRO A 77 6.59 -11.35 8.66
N ARG A 78 7.85 -10.93 8.65
CA ARG A 78 8.94 -11.68 9.25
C ARG A 78 9.64 -10.78 10.28
N GLU A 79 10.39 -11.37 11.20
CA GLU A 79 11.16 -10.58 12.14
C GLU A 79 12.30 -9.85 11.41
N GLY A 80 12.56 -8.63 11.83
CA GLY A 80 13.63 -7.81 11.27
C GLY A 80 14.01 -6.69 12.23
N SER A 81 15.14 -6.05 11.96
CA SER A 81 15.69 -4.99 12.81
C SER A 81 15.52 -3.61 12.16
N ARG A 82 14.36 -3.32 11.67
CA ARG A 82 14.10 -2.07 10.98
C ARG A 82 13.68 -0.98 11.98
N GLU A 83 14.24 0.21 11.84
CA GLU A 83 13.80 1.34 12.65
C GLU A 83 12.37 1.75 12.27
N VAL A 84 11.61 2.15 13.32
CA VAL A 84 10.24 2.59 13.13
C VAL A 84 10.26 4.10 12.86
N GLY A 85 9.96 4.48 11.65
CA GLY A 85 9.79 5.88 11.29
C GLY A 85 8.48 6.08 10.58
N GLN A 86 8.28 5.32 9.53
CA GLN A 86 7.10 5.42 8.69
C GLN A 86 6.45 4.05 8.52
N CYS A 87 5.16 4.07 8.23
CA CYS A 87 4.41 2.84 8.00
C CYS A 87 5.02 2.04 6.85
N PRO A 88 5.37 0.77 7.06
CA PRO A 88 5.95 -0.05 5.98
C PRO A 88 4.94 -0.41 4.90
N VAL A 89 3.66 -0.22 5.15
CA VAL A 89 2.60 -0.57 4.20
C VAL A 89 2.29 0.59 3.27
N CYS A 90 1.97 1.76 3.83
CA CYS A 90 1.51 2.90 3.03
C CYS A 90 2.47 4.10 3.03
N GLY A 91 3.52 4.08 3.83
CA GLY A 91 4.45 5.19 3.95
C GLY A 91 3.97 6.35 4.79
N GLY A 92 2.81 6.23 5.42
CA GLY A 92 2.27 7.27 6.29
C GLY A 92 2.99 7.36 7.63
N ASP A 93 2.65 8.36 8.43
CA ASP A 93 3.26 8.54 9.73
C ASP A 93 2.75 7.53 10.74
N LEU A 94 3.64 7.10 11.63
CA LEU A 94 3.31 6.20 12.71
C LEU A 94 3.17 6.98 14.00
N ARG A 95 2.14 6.65 14.79
CA ARG A 95 1.98 7.16 16.14
C ARG A 95 2.35 6.08 17.13
N ARG A 96 2.87 6.50 18.28
CA ARG A 96 3.21 5.57 19.36
C ARG A 96 1.97 5.16 20.12
N LEU A 97 1.83 3.87 20.34
CA LEU A 97 0.81 3.34 21.25
C LEU A 97 1.44 3.27 22.63
N LYS A 98 0.83 3.97 23.58
CA LYS A 98 1.38 4.10 24.92
C LYS A 98 0.45 3.47 25.95
N ASN A 99 1.05 2.96 27.02
CA ASN A 99 0.30 2.43 28.13
C ASN A 99 1.08 2.72 29.42
N LEU A 100 0.40 2.61 30.57
CA LEU A 100 1.04 2.81 31.85
C LEU A 100 1.64 1.49 32.33
N SER A 101 2.90 1.54 32.77
CA SER A 101 3.54 0.40 33.42
C SER A 101 2.97 0.24 34.83
N LEU A 102 3.30 -0.88 35.50
CA LEU A 102 2.92 -1.14 36.89
C LEU A 102 3.45 -0.06 37.85
N TRP A 103 4.49 0.66 37.44
CA TRP A 103 5.12 1.70 38.25
C TRP A 103 4.56 3.09 37.94
N GLY A 104 3.50 3.19 37.15
CA GLY A 104 2.88 4.44 36.77
C GLY A 104 3.59 5.24 35.70
N LYS A 105 4.62 4.68 35.09
CA LYS A 105 5.35 5.32 33.98
C LYS A 105 4.72 4.98 32.64
N GLU A 106 4.67 5.99 31.78
CA GLU A 106 4.20 5.82 30.40
C GLU A 106 5.26 5.06 29.59
N VAL A 107 4.85 3.98 28.94
CA VAL A 107 5.74 3.16 28.11
C VAL A 107 5.13 2.97 26.72
N THR A 108 5.98 2.91 25.71
CA THR A 108 5.54 2.63 24.35
C THR A 108 5.40 1.13 24.16
N ILE A 109 4.21 0.68 23.77
CA ILE A 109 3.93 -0.75 23.57
C ILE A 109 3.87 -1.14 22.10
N GLY A 110 3.86 -0.17 21.20
CA GLY A 110 3.82 -0.44 19.78
C GLY A 110 3.59 0.83 18.99
N TYR A 111 3.22 0.65 17.73
CA TYR A 111 3.00 1.74 16.79
C TYR A 111 1.78 1.45 15.94
N ALA A 112 1.07 2.49 15.54
CA ALA A 112 -0.07 2.39 14.64
C ALA A 112 0.04 3.45 13.55
N CYS A 113 -0.36 3.11 12.35
CA CYS A 113 -0.41 4.07 11.27
C CYS A 113 -1.64 4.96 11.40
N GLU A 114 -1.48 6.25 11.13
CA GLU A 114 -2.58 7.21 11.15
C GLU A 114 -3.41 7.17 9.88
N THR A 115 -2.88 6.61 8.81
CA THR A 115 -3.50 6.63 7.49
C THR A 115 -4.16 5.30 7.12
N CYS A 116 -3.51 4.17 7.44
CA CYS A 116 -4.06 2.85 7.16
C CYS A 116 -4.23 2.06 8.48
N SER A 117 -4.58 0.80 8.38
CA SER A 117 -4.88 -0.02 9.56
C SER A 117 -3.66 -0.74 10.15
N TYR A 118 -2.46 -0.42 9.68
CA TYR A 118 -1.26 -1.09 10.16
C TYR A 118 -1.02 -0.85 11.64
N LYS A 119 -0.73 -1.91 12.38
CA LYS A 119 -0.30 -1.86 13.78
C LYS A 119 0.90 -2.77 13.95
N GLY A 120 1.90 -2.30 14.66
CA GLY A 120 3.10 -3.08 14.96
C GLY A 120 3.43 -3.02 16.44
N GLY A 121 4.04 -4.11 16.95
CA GLY A 121 4.55 -4.14 18.32
C GLY A 121 5.94 -3.53 18.41
N MET A 122 6.55 -3.63 19.60
CA MET A 122 7.90 -3.13 19.82
C MET A 122 8.95 -3.89 19.02
N LYS A 123 8.70 -5.17 18.78
CA LYS A 123 9.55 -5.93 17.87
C LYS A 123 9.13 -5.59 16.46
N GLN A 124 10.07 -5.12 15.70
CA GLN A 124 9.80 -4.76 14.32
C GLN A 124 9.68 -5.98 13.45
N ARG A 125 8.61 -6.02 12.69
CA ARG A 125 8.39 -7.06 11.70
C ARG A 125 8.43 -6.41 10.33
N VAL A 126 9.20 -7.00 9.44
CA VAL A 126 9.29 -6.54 8.06
C VAL A 126 8.22 -7.27 7.26
N PRO A 127 7.28 -6.53 6.63
CA PRO A 127 6.30 -7.18 5.76
C PRO A 127 6.99 -7.88 4.60
N THR A 128 6.64 -9.14 4.35
CA THR A 128 7.20 -9.91 3.25
C THR A 128 6.17 -10.23 2.18
N ARG A 129 4.90 -10.25 2.56
CA ARG A 129 3.83 -10.58 1.65
C ARG A 129 2.57 -9.83 2.03
N TYR A 130 1.85 -9.36 1.04
CA TYR A 130 0.59 -8.65 1.21
C TYR A 130 -0.51 -9.40 0.46
N VAL A 131 -1.63 -9.63 1.11
CA VAL A 131 -2.83 -10.20 0.49
C VAL A 131 -3.91 -9.13 0.52
N PHE A 132 -4.51 -8.86 -0.61
CA PHE A 132 -5.50 -7.80 -0.78
C PHE A 132 -6.88 -8.41 -0.97
N HIS A 133 -7.83 -8.00 -0.15
CA HIS A 133 -9.21 -8.47 -0.21
C HIS A 133 -10.14 -7.31 -0.47
N LEU A 134 -11.17 -7.55 -1.26
CA LEU A 134 -12.26 -6.61 -1.40
C LEU A 134 -13.09 -6.63 -0.11
N ASP A 135 -13.27 -5.45 0.48
CA ASP A 135 -14.00 -5.27 1.74
C ASP A 135 -15.08 -4.21 1.53
N GLU A 136 -16.24 -4.65 1.15
CA GLU A 136 -17.42 -3.78 0.98
C GLU A 136 -18.46 -4.01 2.06
#